data_1c41b4182455a1be17d5af87ee7b16b5
#
_entry.id   1c41b4182455a1be17d5af87ee7b16b5
#
_cell.length_a   1.000
_cell.length_b   1.000
_cell.length_c   1.000
_cell.angle_alpha   90.00
_cell.angle_beta   90.00
_cell.angle_gamma   90.00
#
_symmetry.space_group_name_H-M   'P 1'
#
loop_
_entity.id
_entity.type
_entity.pdbx_description
1 polymer ?
#
loop_
_entity_poly.entity_id
_entity_poly.type
_entity_poly.pdbx_seq_one_letter_code
_entity_poly.pdbx_strand_id
1 'polypeptide(L)'
;MSMRQGEGTPVRLRRPLAALIGLVLAMPLAVQAQNQAAPAPAPSQAPSSFQVNEYLVRGNTLLQPVDIEGSMDPYLGPGRSMNDVHAARDALQKLYQSKGYQSVVVEIPPQQVKNGVVLLQVTENSIGRVRVEGAKYHSPQAIRDAVPSLTQGSVPNFNQVQKELTDLNRQPGRQVVPLLSPGSMPQTMDVTLKVDDTYPLHGSVEVNNDHSAYTPDLRTIANVRYDNLWQLGHTISATYIVAPADRHATEVYALSYLAPLNTDWSLLGSAYKSNSNANTLGGTTVLGKGNAVSLQATKQLPVLGGDYTQMVSFGISRKHFEQNITLGGQTLQAPLTYYPLSASYTGQRTGDKSTTNFTLTGNFGWRGVGSSNQAFDNQRYNARDNFADLHLDFGYVRSFAGDFAVATRASAQASDQPLISSEQFAAGGMSTVRGYLSAEDTADNGAIASVELRTPSIHAWLGSFANDWRFHVFVDSARLMLIDPLAEQRGRFTLLSTGVGTSFTVFHVLNGDLEYAYPLRDGVQTRAHDGHLLFSVKAGL
;
A
#
# COMPACT_ATOMS: atom_id res chain seq x y z
N MET A 1 -56.21 6.13 20.84
CA MET A 1 -56.06 5.15 21.88
C MET A 1 -54.57 4.95 22.05
N SER A 2 -54.00 5.75 22.86
CA SER A 2 -53.54 5.55 24.23
C SER A 2 -52.21 4.80 24.35
N MET A 3 -51.13 5.60 24.55
CA MET A 3 -50.12 5.55 25.65
C MET A 3 -49.22 4.28 25.72
N ARG A 4 -47.90 4.36 25.88
CA ARG A 4 -47.01 5.09 26.83
C ARG A 4 -45.55 5.00 26.35
N GLN A 5 -44.85 6.01 26.34
CA GLN A 5 -43.66 6.54 27.05
C GLN A 5 -42.76 5.49 27.75
N GLY A 6 -41.46 5.61 27.48
CA GLY A 6 -40.36 5.02 28.22
C GLY A 6 -39.08 5.82 27.89
N GLU A 7 -38.76 6.81 28.72
CA GLU A 7 -37.55 7.65 28.67
C GLU A 7 -36.32 6.86 29.09
N GLY A 8 -35.20 7.16 28.43
CA GLY A 8 -33.87 6.73 28.84
C GLY A 8 -32.85 7.80 28.49
N THR A 9 -32.48 8.59 29.48
CA THR A 9 -31.56 9.74 29.48
C THR A 9 -30.13 9.39 29.08
N PRO A 10 -29.42 10.28 28.39
CA PRO A 10 -28.00 10.08 28.08
C PRO A 10 -27.10 10.63 29.19
N VAL A 11 -26.13 9.81 29.61
CA VAL A 11 -25.08 10.17 30.56
C VAL A 11 -24.03 11.05 29.88
N ARG A 12 -23.95 12.33 30.28
CA ARG A 12 -22.88 13.26 29.95
C ARG A 12 -21.71 13.07 30.91
N LEU A 13 -20.54 12.71 30.43
CA LEU A 13 -19.26 12.83 31.13
C LEU A 13 -18.70 14.26 30.97
N ARG A 14 -18.69 15.03 32.04
CA ARG A 14 -17.98 16.31 32.15
C ARG A 14 -16.60 16.07 32.75
N ARG A 15 -15.57 16.63 32.15
CA ARG A 15 -14.24 16.88 32.73
C ARG A 15 -14.34 18.02 33.75
N PRO A 16 -13.57 18.03 34.86
CA PRO A 16 -13.34 19.25 35.61
C PRO A 16 -11.95 19.85 35.32
N LEU A 17 -11.97 21.16 35.18
CA LEU A 17 -10.86 22.08 35.15
C LEU A 17 -10.35 22.39 36.58
N ALA A 18 -9.14 22.85 36.62
CA ALA A 18 -8.25 23.15 37.71
C ALA A 18 -8.61 24.30 38.66
N ALA A 19 -7.89 24.27 39.79
CA ALA A 19 -7.35 25.35 40.63
C ALA A 19 -8.27 26.19 41.50
N LEU A 20 -7.97 26.23 42.78
CA LEU A 20 -7.57 27.45 43.48
C LEU A 20 -7.12 27.22 44.95
N ILE A 21 -6.09 27.86 45.29
CA ILE A 21 -5.38 28.14 46.52
C ILE A 21 -6.32 28.63 47.65
N GLY A 22 -6.13 28.12 48.84
CA GLY A 22 -6.75 28.66 50.07
C GLY A 22 -5.92 28.37 51.32
N LEU A 23 -5.15 29.33 51.70
CA LEU A 23 -4.35 29.47 52.92
C LEU A 23 -5.28 29.71 54.14
N VAL A 24 -5.21 28.89 55.23
CA VAL A 24 -5.71 29.28 56.54
C VAL A 24 -4.82 28.73 57.67
N LEU A 25 -4.43 29.64 58.48
CA LEU A 25 -3.61 29.68 59.69
C LEU A 25 -3.76 28.55 60.68
N ALA A 26 -2.64 28.35 61.35
CA ALA A 26 -2.35 27.51 62.49
C ALA A 26 -2.99 28.00 63.79
N MET A 27 -3.35 27.08 64.66
CA MET A 27 -3.17 27.22 66.14
C MET A 27 -2.88 25.85 66.77
N PRO A 28 -2.02 25.81 67.80
CA PRO A 28 -1.51 24.58 68.33
C PRO A 28 -2.37 24.06 69.52
N LEU A 29 -2.73 22.79 69.49
CA LEU A 29 -3.16 22.07 70.68
C LEU A 29 -2.06 21.14 71.13
N ALA A 30 -1.50 21.45 72.28
CA ALA A 30 -0.54 20.60 72.98
C ALA A 30 -1.26 19.32 73.49
N VAL A 31 -0.85 18.17 72.96
CA VAL A 31 -1.18 16.88 73.54
C VAL A 31 0.12 16.25 74.01
N GLN A 32 0.16 15.91 75.29
CA GLN A 32 1.28 15.27 75.99
C GLN A 32 1.66 13.95 75.32
N ALA A 33 2.89 13.84 74.87
CA ALA A 33 3.47 12.60 74.38
C ALA A 33 3.74 11.67 75.59
N GLN A 34 3.01 10.57 75.67
CA GLN A 34 3.44 9.42 76.42
C GLN A 34 4.56 8.71 75.64
N ASN A 35 5.73 8.68 76.21
CA ASN A 35 6.89 7.94 75.74
C ASN A 35 6.57 6.42 75.78
N GLN A 36 6.09 5.85 74.69
CA GLN A 36 6.20 4.43 74.42
C GLN A 36 7.49 4.23 73.61
N ALA A 37 8.44 3.53 74.16
CA ALA A 37 9.65 3.08 73.50
C ALA A 37 9.25 2.29 72.23
N ALA A 38 9.72 2.76 71.08
CA ALA A 38 9.60 2.05 69.81
C ALA A 38 10.24 0.65 69.96
N PRO A 39 9.55 -0.41 69.49
CA PRO A 39 10.22 -1.71 69.42
C PRO A 39 11.43 -1.61 68.52
N ALA A 40 12.55 -2.16 69.00
CA ALA A 40 13.78 -2.25 68.24
C ALA A 40 13.53 -2.82 66.85
N PRO A 41 14.12 -2.28 65.77
CA PRO A 41 13.98 -2.87 64.45
C PRO A 41 14.42 -4.33 64.50
N ALA A 42 13.53 -5.24 64.08
CA ALA A 42 13.88 -6.64 63.92
C ALA A 42 15.16 -6.74 63.07
N PRO A 43 16.08 -7.64 63.42
CA PRO A 43 17.33 -7.78 62.66
C PRO A 43 16.94 -8.07 61.23
N SER A 44 17.34 -7.19 60.29
CA SER A 44 17.31 -7.43 58.85
C SER A 44 18.07 -8.75 58.65
N GLN A 45 17.34 -9.82 58.38
CA GLN A 45 17.97 -11.06 57.93
C GLN A 45 18.73 -10.74 56.67
N ALA A 46 20.06 -10.77 56.76
CA ALA A 46 20.92 -10.70 55.58
C ALA A 46 20.41 -11.74 54.58
N PRO A 47 20.27 -11.41 53.32
CA PRO A 47 19.77 -12.38 52.32
C PRO A 47 20.66 -13.63 52.43
N SER A 48 20.03 -14.77 52.66
CA SER A 48 20.72 -16.06 52.81
C SER A 48 21.42 -16.36 51.49
N SER A 49 22.76 -16.17 51.43
CA SER A 49 23.55 -16.51 50.26
C SER A 49 23.87 -18.00 50.28
N PHE A 50 23.86 -18.62 49.10
CA PHE A 50 24.20 -20.02 48.89
C PHE A 50 25.04 -20.18 47.64
N GLN A 51 25.65 -21.35 47.46
CA GLN A 51 26.38 -21.69 46.27
C GLN A 51 25.43 -22.27 45.21
N VAL A 52 25.52 -21.80 43.97
CA VAL A 52 24.85 -22.40 42.83
C VAL A 52 25.91 -23.02 41.92
N ASN A 53 25.92 -24.36 41.85
CA ASN A 53 26.85 -25.14 41.03
C ASN A 53 26.26 -25.42 39.66
N GLU A 54 24.92 -25.60 39.58
CA GLU A 54 24.23 -26.05 38.38
C GLU A 54 22.77 -25.58 38.37
N TYR A 55 22.27 -25.19 37.23
CA TYR A 55 20.83 -25.07 36.94
C TYR A 55 20.36 -26.29 36.17
N LEU A 56 19.52 -27.10 36.77
CA LEU A 56 18.86 -28.21 36.10
C LEU A 56 17.59 -27.74 35.41
N VAL A 57 17.58 -27.64 34.08
CA VAL A 57 16.41 -27.22 33.29
C VAL A 57 15.64 -28.44 32.84
N ARG A 58 14.35 -28.54 33.25
CA ARG A 58 13.43 -29.61 32.82
C ARG A 58 12.34 -29.08 31.93
N GLY A 59 11.91 -29.90 30.96
CA GLY A 59 10.79 -29.58 30.04
C GLY A 59 11.22 -28.80 28.80
N ASN A 60 12.53 -28.58 28.57
CA ASN A 60 13.02 -27.99 27.34
C ASN A 60 13.05 -29.04 26.22
N THR A 61 12.44 -28.70 25.07
CA THR A 61 12.54 -29.47 23.82
C THR A 61 12.94 -28.60 22.61
N LEU A 62 12.94 -27.27 22.75
CA LEU A 62 13.08 -26.32 21.66
C LEU A 62 14.47 -25.70 21.54
N LEU A 63 15.14 -25.45 22.68
CA LEU A 63 16.43 -24.78 22.70
C LEU A 63 17.59 -25.79 22.78
N GLN A 64 18.70 -25.44 22.16
CA GLN A 64 19.92 -26.23 22.26
C GLN A 64 20.52 -26.07 23.67
N PRO A 65 21.09 -27.15 24.26
CA PRO A 65 21.70 -27.10 25.60
C PRO A 65 22.75 -25.97 25.74
N VAL A 66 23.57 -25.75 24.73
CA VAL A 66 24.62 -24.72 24.72
C VAL A 66 24.06 -23.29 24.86
N ASP A 67 22.90 -23.01 24.23
CA ASP A 67 22.23 -21.70 24.35
C ASP A 67 21.72 -21.48 25.80
N ILE A 68 21.19 -22.56 26.41
CA ILE A 68 20.69 -22.54 27.79
C ILE A 68 21.85 -22.34 28.75
N GLU A 69 22.93 -23.13 28.65
CA GLU A 69 24.11 -23.02 29.45
C GLU A 69 24.69 -21.59 29.39
N GLY A 70 24.92 -21.06 28.20
CA GLY A 70 25.41 -19.70 27.99
C GLY A 70 24.56 -18.62 28.65
N SER A 71 23.21 -18.82 28.73
CA SER A 71 22.32 -17.88 29.39
C SER A 71 22.36 -18.00 30.92
N MET A 72 22.77 -19.15 31.48
CA MET A 72 22.83 -19.44 32.92
C MET A 72 24.21 -19.14 33.55
N ASP A 73 25.29 -19.24 32.78
CA ASP A 73 26.68 -19.04 33.26
C ASP A 73 26.87 -17.82 34.17
N PRO A 74 26.33 -16.61 33.88
CA PRO A 74 26.50 -15.44 34.72
C PRO A 74 25.95 -15.59 36.15
N TYR A 75 25.07 -16.56 36.37
CA TYR A 75 24.34 -16.79 37.63
C TYR A 75 24.89 -17.96 38.44
N LEU A 76 25.94 -18.63 37.99
CA LEU A 76 26.63 -19.68 38.71
C LEU A 76 27.61 -19.11 39.72
N GLY A 77 28.02 -19.94 40.71
CA GLY A 77 29.10 -19.63 41.65
C GLY A 77 28.67 -19.45 43.11
N PRO A 78 29.61 -19.05 43.99
CA PRO A 78 29.37 -18.83 45.40
C PRO A 78 28.67 -17.48 45.66
N GLY A 79 28.04 -17.36 46.84
CA GLY A 79 27.45 -16.10 47.32
C GLY A 79 26.18 -15.66 46.58
N ARG A 80 25.48 -16.58 45.91
CA ARG A 80 24.25 -16.29 45.20
C ARG A 80 23.05 -16.14 46.13
N SER A 81 22.09 -15.35 45.75
CA SER A 81 20.82 -15.09 46.44
C SER A 81 19.63 -15.61 45.65
N MET A 82 18.46 -15.63 46.26
CA MET A 82 17.20 -15.93 45.50
C MET A 82 16.95 -14.94 44.39
N ASN A 83 17.42 -13.69 44.51
CA ASN A 83 17.31 -12.70 43.40
C ASN A 83 18.14 -13.12 42.20
N ASP A 84 19.29 -13.75 42.39
CA ASP A 84 20.12 -14.26 41.29
C ASP A 84 19.42 -15.46 40.62
N VAL A 85 18.72 -16.30 41.38
CA VAL A 85 17.91 -17.40 40.81
C VAL A 85 16.74 -16.87 40.00
N HIS A 86 16.07 -15.81 40.49
CA HIS A 86 15.04 -15.15 39.70
C HIS A 86 15.61 -14.51 38.41
N ALA A 87 16.77 -13.87 38.51
CA ALA A 87 17.44 -13.30 37.35
C ALA A 87 17.84 -14.38 36.31
N ALA A 88 18.29 -15.55 36.77
CA ALA A 88 18.58 -16.70 35.91
C ALA A 88 17.33 -17.21 35.19
N ARG A 89 16.21 -17.38 35.96
CA ARG A 89 14.90 -17.73 35.38
C ARG A 89 14.47 -16.72 34.32
N ASP A 90 14.60 -15.41 34.61
CA ASP A 90 14.22 -14.34 33.67
C ASP A 90 15.12 -14.30 32.44
N ALA A 91 16.44 -14.61 32.59
CA ALA A 91 17.35 -14.73 31.49
C ALA A 91 16.97 -15.87 30.54
N LEU A 92 16.66 -17.05 31.10
CA LEU A 92 16.19 -18.19 30.32
C LEU A 92 14.85 -17.88 29.62
N GLN A 93 13.91 -17.25 30.30
CA GLN A 93 12.64 -16.83 29.70
C GLN A 93 12.84 -15.84 28.56
N LYS A 94 13.72 -14.85 28.72
CA LYS A 94 14.09 -13.89 27.66
C LYS A 94 14.77 -14.58 26.49
N LEU A 95 15.57 -15.63 26.74
CA LEU A 95 16.18 -16.41 25.68
C LEU A 95 15.10 -17.06 24.79
N TYR A 96 14.10 -17.74 25.39
CA TYR A 96 12.96 -18.30 24.64
C TYR A 96 12.21 -17.22 23.85
N GLN A 97 11.91 -16.09 24.49
CA GLN A 97 11.20 -14.97 23.84
C GLN A 97 12.00 -14.39 22.67
N SER A 98 13.32 -14.24 22.81
CA SER A 98 14.20 -13.73 21.75
C SER A 98 14.25 -14.68 20.53
N LYS A 99 14.12 -15.97 20.76
CA LYS A 99 14.02 -17.00 19.71
C LYS A 99 12.60 -17.11 19.12
N GLY A 100 11.62 -16.32 19.62
CA GLY A 100 10.23 -16.27 19.13
C GLY A 100 9.22 -17.12 19.91
N TYR A 101 9.63 -17.82 20.96
CA TYR A 101 8.76 -18.70 21.76
C TYR A 101 8.14 -17.96 22.95
N GLN A 102 7.25 -17.02 22.68
CA GLN A 102 6.64 -16.15 23.69
C GLN A 102 5.63 -16.87 24.61
N SER A 103 5.14 -18.06 24.20
CA SER A 103 4.21 -18.88 24.97
C SER A 103 4.88 -19.76 26.02
N VAL A 104 6.22 -19.81 26.03
CA VAL A 104 6.99 -20.59 26.99
C VAL A 104 7.07 -19.87 28.33
N VAL A 105 6.81 -20.59 29.41
CA VAL A 105 6.91 -20.09 30.78
C VAL A 105 8.00 -20.84 31.53
N VAL A 106 8.88 -20.10 32.22
CA VAL A 106 9.91 -20.66 33.07
C VAL A 106 9.59 -20.37 34.54
N GLU A 107 9.48 -21.40 35.33
CA GLU A 107 9.11 -21.33 36.74
C GLU A 107 10.20 -21.90 37.64
N ILE A 108 10.29 -21.41 38.88
CA ILE A 108 11.09 -21.98 39.92
C ILE A 108 10.12 -22.79 40.82
N PRO A 109 10.07 -24.12 40.70
CA PRO A 109 9.19 -24.93 41.53
C PRO A 109 9.64 -24.86 42.99
N PRO A 110 8.71 -25.08 43.96
CA PRO A 110 9.07 -25.20 45.38
C PRO A 110 10.15 -26.28 45.55
N GLN A 111 11.32 -25.90 46.06
CA GLN A 111 12.48 -26.76 46.15
C GLN A 111 13.40 -26.38 47.31
N GLN A 112 14.20 -27.34 47.77
CA GLN A 112 15.36 -27.10 48.64
C GLN A 112 16.64 -27.24 47.78
N VAL A 113 17.46 -26.21 47.79
CA VAL A 113 18.75 -26.26 47.07
C VAL A 113 19.68 -27.24 47.81
N LYS A 114 19.92 -28.41 47.19
CA LYS A 114 20.85 -29.43 47.70
C LYS A 114 22.04 -29.52 46.77
N ASN A 115 23.24 -29.53 47.35
CA ASN A 115 24.50 -29.58 46.61
C ASN A 115 24.69 -28.46 45.57
N GLY A 116 24.02 -27.31 45.76
CA GLY A 116 24.11 -26.18 44.82
C GLY A 116 23.37 -26.37 43.49
N VAL A 117 22.47 -27.36 43.40
CA VAL A 117 21.66 -27.56 42.19
C VAL A 117 20.31 -26.87 42.34
N VAL A 118 19.96 -26.02 41.36
CA VAL A 118 18.67 -25.31 41.28
C VAL A 118 17.88 -25.80 40.09
N LEU A 119 16.65 -26.26 40.34
CA LEU A 119 15.74 -26.72 39.30
C LEU A 119 14.95 -25.56 38.70
N LEU A 120 14.97 -25.43 37.38
CA LEU A 120 14.06 -24.57 36.60
C LEU A 120 13.12 -25.46 35.79
N GLN A 121 11.83 -25.20 35.91
CA GLN A 121 10.80 -25.92 35.17
C GLN A 121 10.36 -25.06 33.97
N VAL A 122 10.56 -25.58 32.77
CA VAL A 122 10.07 -24.99 31.51
C VAL A 122 8.73 -25.63 31.15
N THR A 123 7.75 -24.79 30.87
CA THR A 123 6.47 -25.20 30.32
C THR A 123 6.33 -24.63 28.91
N GLU A 124 6.42 -25.51 27.93
CA GLU A 124 6.28 -25.17 26.51
C GLU A 124 4.81 -25.33 26.11
N ASN A 125 4.04 -24.22 26.16
CA ASN A 125 2.61 -24.27 25.84
C ASN A 125 2.41 -24.51 24.34
N SER A 126 1.74 -25.62 24.02
CA SER A 126 1.44 -26.03 22.64
C SER A 126 0.07 -25.52 22.18
N ILE A 127 -0.18 -25.56 20.88
CA ILE A 127 -1.48 -25.24 20.28
C ILE A 127 -2.47 -26.38 20.56
N GLY A 128 -3.54 -26.08 21.28
CA GLY A 128 -4.63 -27.04 21.56
C GLY A 128 -5.59 -27.17 20.38
N ARG A 129 -6.13 -26.05 19.93
CA ARG A 129 -7.11 -25.99 18.84
C ARG A 129 -6.92 -24.74 18.01
N VAL A 130 -7.07 -24.88 16.66
CA VAL A 130 -7.12 -23.75 15.75
C VAL A 130 -8.52 -23.63 15.15
N ARG A 131 -9.16 -22.48 15.29
CA ARG A 131 -10.45 -22.16 14.70
C ARG A 131 -10.30 -21.00 13.73
N VAL A 132 -11.12 -20.98 12.68
CA VAL A 132 -11.25 -19.86 11.76
C VAL A 132 -12.67 -19.35 11.87
N GLU A 133 -12.83 -18.07 12.19
CA GLU A 133 -14.12 -17.42 12.36
C GLU A 133 -14.23 -16.17 11.47
N GLY A 134 -15.43 -15.94 10.89
CA GLY A 134 -15.69 -14.77 10.03
C GLY A 134 -15.39 -14.99 8.55
N ALA A 135 -14.75 -16.07 8.15
CA ALA A 135 -14.51 -16.41 6.73
C ALA A 135 -15.83 -16.73 6.02
N LYS A 136 -16.23 -15.86 5.08
CA LYS A 136 -17.45 -15.98 4.28
C LYS A 136 -17.16 -16.29 2.82
N TYR A 137 -16.13 -15.66 2.28
CA TYR A 137 -15.77 -15.69 0.84
C TYR A 137 -14.41 -16.34 0.61
N HIS A 138 -13.62 -16.54 1.67
CA HIS A 138 -12.37 -17.29 1.63
C HIS A 138 -12.51 -18.62 2.35
N SER A 139 -11.84 -19.66 1.82
CA SER A 139 -11.85 -21.00 2.42
C SER A 139 -11.20 -20.98 3.81
N PRO A 140 -11.92 -21.40 4.89
CA PRO A 140 -11.32 -21.51 6.22
C PRO A 140 -10.13 -22.48 6.25
N GLN A 141 -10.15 -23.52 5.40
CA GLN A 141 -9.06 -24.47 5.28
C GLN A 141 -7.82 -23.82 4.69
N ALA A 142 -7.96 -23.06 3.58
CA ALA A 142 -6.85 -22.33 2.96
C ALA A 142 -6.21 -21.31 3.91
N ILE A 143 -7.02 -20.63 4.74
CA ILE A 143 -6.52 -19.70 5.76
C ILE A 143 -5.70 -20.44 6.81
N ARG A 144 -6.17 -21.60 7.27
CA ARG A 144 -5.46 -22.43 8.26
C ARG A 144 -4.13 -22.95 7.69
N ASP A 145 -4.15 -23.47 6.46
CA ASP A 145 -2.98 -24.03 5.79
C ASP A 145 -1.91 -22.96 5.48
N ALA A 146 -2.31 -21.70 5.37
CA ALA A 146 -1.40 -20.57 5.19
C ALA A 146 -0.63 -20.15 6.46
N VAL A 147 -0.99 -20.69 7.64
CA VAL A 147 -0.31 -20.40 8.91
C VAL A 147 0.13 -21.73 9.57
N PRO A 148 1.05 -22.47 8.96
CA PRO A 148 1.47 -23.80 9.44
C PRO A 148 2.14 -23.77 10.81
N SER A 149 2.72 -22.64 11.23
CA SER A 149 3.27 -22.45 12.58
C SER A 149 2.22 -22.51 13.69
N LEU A 150 0.91 -22.45 13.35
CA LEU A 150 -0.21 -22.62 14.29
C LEU A 150 -0.83 -24.01 14.19
N THR A 151 -0.05 -25.05 13.88
CA THR A 151 -0.57 -26.41 13.83
C THR A 151 -0.85 -26.97 15.23
N GLN A 152 -1.95 -27.70 15.37
CA GLN A 152 -2.33 -28.36 16.64
C GLN A 152 -1.19 -29.26 17.16
N GLY A 153 -0.87 -29.12 18.44
CA GLY A 153 0.20 -29.88 19.12
C GLY A 153 1.60 -29.26 18.97
N SER A 154 1.81 -28.29 18.11
CA SER A 154 3.09 -27.58 18.00
C SER A 154 3.21 -26.47 19.03
N VAL A 155 4.45 -26.13 19.43
CA VAL A 155 4.73 -24.90 20.20
C VAL A 155 4.99 -23.77 19.20
N PRO A 156 4.16 -22.70 19.19
CA PRO A 156 4.24 -21.70 18.13
C PRO A 156 5.49 -20.82 18.27
N ASN A 157 6.17 -20.61 17.13
CA ASN A 157 7.17 -19.57 17.01
C ASN A 157 6.49 -18.29 16.50
N PHE A 158 6.28 -17.30 17.37
CA PHE A 158 5.52 -16.10 17.03
C PHE A 158 6.19 -15.20 15.99
N ASN A 159 7.52 -15.26 15.83
CA ASN A 159 8.19 -14.55 14.75
C ASN A 159 7.79 -15.15 13.39
N GLN A 160 7.69 -16.48 13.32
CA GLN A 160 7.25 -17.16 12.09
C GLN A 160 5.74 -16.95 11.86
N VAL A 161 4.92 -17.07 12.91
CA VAL A 161 3.47 -16.78 12.83
C VAL A 161 3.21 -15.37 12.31
N GLN A 162 3.95 -14.36 12.80
CA GLN A 162 3.80 -12.98 12.35
C GLN A 162 4.15 -12.84 10.85
N LYS A 163 5.20 -13.50 10.39
CA LYS A 163 5.56 -13.53 8.97
C LYS A 163 4.44 -14.16 8.12
N GLU A 164 3.96 -15.34 8.51
CA GLU A 164 2.90 -16.08 7.82
C GLU A 164 1.59 -15.26 7.77
N LEU A 165 1.21 -14.60 8.86
CA LEU A 165 0.04 -13.72 8.90
C LEU A 165 0.24 -12.46 8.04
N THR A 166 1.44 -11.89 8.03
CA THR A 166 1.76 -10.76 7.16
C THR A 166 1.61 -11.15 5.69
N ASP A 167 2.14 -12.30 5.30
CA ASP A 167 2.04 -12.82 3.94
C ASP A 167 0.58 -13.15 3.58
N LEU A 168 -0.17 -13.74 4.52
CA LEU A 168 -1.60 -14.04 4.35
C LEU A 168 -2.43 -12.76 4.14
N ASN A 169 -2.13 -11.68 4.87
CA ASN A 169 -2.84 -10.41 4.82
C ASN A 169 -2.41 -9.49 3.66
N ARG A 170 -1.42 -9.88 2.84
CA ARG A 170 -1.06 -9.15 1.61
C ARG A 170 -2.13 -9.26 0.53
N GLN A 171 -2.91 -10.33 0.54
CA GLN A 171 -3.98 -10.51 -0.44
C GLN A 171 -5.16 -9.59 -0.11
N PRO A 172 -5.70 -8.86 -1.09
CA PRO A 172 -6.86 -8.01 -0.88
C PRO A 172 -8.12 -8.81 -0.52
N GLY A 173 -9.08 -8.14 0.10
CA GLY A 173 -10.38 -8.74 0.40
C GLY A 173 -10.48 -9.50 1.70
N ARG A 174 -9.37 -9.65 2.47
CA ARG A 174 -9.41 -10.24 3.81
C ARG A 174 -8.35 -9.65 4.73
N GLN A 175 -8.67 -9.64 6.01
CA GLN A 175 -7.71 -9.40 7.09
C GLN A 175 -7.88 -10.47 8.16
N VAL A 176 -6.78 -11.14 8.53
CA VAL A 176 -6.77 -12.22 9.52
C VAL A 176 -5.98 -11.77 10.74
N VAL A 177 -6.63 -11.85 11.93
CA VAL A 177 -6.03 -11.50 13.21
C VAL A 177 -6.12 -12.71 14.14
N PRO A 178 -5.01 -13.18 14.73
CA PRO A 178 -5.03 -14.28 15.70
C PRO A 178 -5.49 -13.78 17.07
N LEU A 179 -6.45 -14.48 17.66
CA LEU A 179 -6.86 -14.31 19.06
C LEU A 179 -6.39 -15.55 19.83
N LEU A 180 -5.60 -15.34 20.86
CA LEU A 180 -5.09 -16.39 21.73
C LEU A 180 -5.94 -16.49 23.00
N SER A 181 -6.26 -17.70 23.41
CA SER A 181 -6.98 -17.98 24.65
C SER A 181 -6.40 -19.23 25.34
N PRO A 182 -6.57 -19.39 26.67
CA PRO A 182 -6.19 -20.62 27.33
C PRO A 182 -6.88 -21.84 26.70
N GLY A 183 -6.13 -22.90 26.45
CA GLY A 183 -6.66 -24.14 25.90
C GLY A 183 -7.49 -24.92 26.89
N SER A 184 -8.26 -25.87 26.41
CA SER A 184 -9.10 -26.76 27.25
C SER A 184 -8.27 -27.81 28.02
N MET A 185 -7.04 -28.07 27.57
CA MET A 185 -6.10 -28.97 28.23
C MET A 185 -5.00 -28.16 28.93
N PRO A 186 -4.42 -28.67 30.05
CA PRO A 186 -3.26 -28.04 30.68
C PRO A 186 -2.10 -27.87 29.66
N GLN A 187 -1.36 -26.79 29.80
CA GLN A 187 -0.21 -26.48 28.94
C GLN A 187 -0.54 -26.32 27.43
N THR A 188 -1.81 -25.98 27.13
CA THR A 188 -2.22 -25.69 25.75
C THR A 188 -2.83 -24.30 25.64
N MET A 189 -2.76 -23.74 24.42
CA MET A 189 -3.48 -22.52 24.05
C MET A 189 -4.34 -22.77 22.81
N ASP A 190 -5.54 -22.22 22.80
CA ASP A 190 -6.41 -22.23 21.64
C ASP A 190 -6.19 -20.93 20.84
N VAL A 191 -6.21 -21.05 19.51
CA VAL A 191 -6.05 -19.94 18.58
C VAL A 191 -7.34 -19.80 17.77
N THR A 192 -7.92 -18.60 17.76
CA THR A 192 -8.99 -18.24 16.83
C THR A 192 -8.45 -17.25 15.81
N LEU A 193 -8.37 -17.66 14.56
CA LEU A 193 -8.07 -16.79 13.42
C LEU A 193 -9.36 -16.06 13.05
N LYS A 194 -9.49 -14.81 13.53
CA LYS A 194 -10.62 -13.96 13.20
C LYS A 194 -10.38 -13.32 11.83
N VAL A 195 -11.30 -13.55 10.91
CA VAL A 195 -11.24 -13.08 9.53
C VAL A 195 -12.24 -11.95 9.33
N ASP A 196 -11.76 -10.80 8.93
CA ASP A 196 -12.58 -9.75 8.32
C ASP A 196 -12.55 -10.00 6.81
N ASP A 197 -13.67 -10.47 6.28
CA ASP A 197 -13.79 -11.03 4.94
C ASP A 197 -14.76 -10.20 4.12
N THR A 198 -14.25 -9.48 3.12
CA THR A 198 -15.04 -8.59 2.28
C THR A 198 -15.56 -9.30 1.05
N TYR A 199 -16.68 -8.82 0.50
CA TYR A 199 -17.26 -9.36 -0.72
C TYR A 199 -16.27 -9.20 -1.89
N PRO A 200 -15.95 -10.28 -2.64
CA PRO A 200 -14.86 -10.24 -3.61
C PRO A 200 -15.18 -9.51 -4.93
N LEU A 201 -16.44 -9.17 -5.18
CA LEU A 201 -16.86 -8.43 -6.38
C LEU A 201 -16.87 -6.94 -6.06
N HIS A 202 -16.12 -6.17 -6.83
CA HIS A 202 -16.06 -4.71 -6.78
C HIS A 202 -16.48 -4.14 -8.12
N GLY A 203 -17.24 -3.07 -8.09
CA GLY A 203 -17.65 -2.36 -9.30
C GLY A 203 -17.51 -0.85 -9.12
N SER A 204 -17.21 -0.15 -10.19
CA SER A 204 -17.26 1.32 -10.18
C SER A 204 -17.67 1.86 -11.54
N VAL A 205 -18.35 3.00 -11.50
CA VAL A 205 -18.65 3.82 -12.68
C VAL A 205 -18.15 5.22 -12.40
N GLU A 206 -17.41 5.77 -13.35
CA GLU A 206 -16.89 7.13 -13.32
C GLU A 206 -17.39 7.88 -14.54
N VAL A 207 -17.75 9.15 -14.36
CA VAL A 207 -18.02 10.11 -15.43
C VAL A 207 -17.10 11.30 -15.25
N ASN A 208 -16.38 11.65 -16.30
CA ASN A 208 -15.48 12.80 -16.31
C ASN A 208 -15.51 13.51 -17.67
N ASN A 209 -14.86 14.68 -17.76
CA ASN A 209 -14.71 15.43 -19.00
C ASN A 209 -13.27 15.47 -19.51
N ASP A 210 -12.44 14.49 -19.15
CA ASP A 210 -11.07 14.34 -19.67
C ASP A 210 -11.10 13.77 -21.09
N HIS A 211 -10.97 14.61 -22.09
CA HIS A 211 -11.09 14.24 -23.50
C HIS A 211 -9.90 14.72 -24.31
N SER A 212 -9.63 14.04 -25.42
CA SER A 212 -8.63 14.43 -26.42
C SER A 212 -9.28 15.24 -27.54
N ALA A 213 -8.43 15.95 -28.29
CA ALA A 213 -8.86 16.74 -29.44
C ALA A 213 -9.76 15.93 -30.41
N TYR A 214 -10.81 16.58 -30.91
CA TYR A 214 -11.76 16.00 -31.88
C TYR A 214 -12.57 14.79 -31.35
N THR A 215 -12.66 14.64 -30.04
CA THR A 215 -13.54 13.64 -29.40
C THR A 215 -14.56 14.34 -28.49
N PRO A 216 -15.73 13.73 -28.25
CA PRO A 216 -16.72 14.30 -27.32
C PRO A 216 -16.14 14.59 -25.94
N ASP A 217 -16.70 15.57 -25.23
CA ASP A 217 -16.16 16.04 -23.93
C ASP A 217 -16.31 15.02 -22.82
N LEU A 218 -17.38 14.24 -22.82
CA LEU A 218 -17.67 13.31 -21.73
C LEU A 218 -17.07 11.93 -21.94
N ARG A 219 -16.57 11.36 -20.85
CA ARG A 219 -16.14 9.96 -20.75
C ARG A 219 -16.91 9.25 -19.65
N THR A 220 -17.28 8.02 -19.93
CA THR A 220 -17.78 7.09 -18.94
C THR A 220 -16.82 5.93 -18.83
N ILE A 221 -16.40 5.60 -17.61
CA ILE A 221 -15.49 4.50 -17.31
C ILE A 221 -16.22 3.55 -16.38
N ALA A 222 -16.46 2.32 -16.82
CA ALA A 222 -17.00 1.26 -15.98
C ALA A 222 -15.91 0.24 -15.69
N ASN A 223 -15.74 -0.13 -14.42
CA ASN A 223 -14.80 -1.16 -14.00
C ASN A 223 -15.51 -2.20 -13.16
N VAL A 224 -15.20 -3.47 -13.40
CA VAL A 224 -15.62 -4.61 -12.57
C VAL A 224 -14.41 -5.44 -12.26
N ARG A 225 -14.22 -5.78 -10.99
CA ARG A 225 -13.13 -6.60 -10.49
C ARG A 225 -13.66 -7.68 -9.57
N TYR A 226 -13.20 -8.90 -9.75
CA TYR A 226 -13.45 -10.02 -8.86
C TYR A 226 -12.12 -10.54 -8.27
N ASP A 227 -12.01 -10.47 -6.95
CA ASP A 227 -10.85 -10.94 -6.19
C ASP A 227 -11.05 -12.39 -5.74
N ASN A 228 -9.97 -13.08 -5.41
CA ASN A 228 -9.97 -14.46 -4.92
C ASN A 228 -10.62 -15.49 -5.86
N LEU A 229 -10.47 -15.30 -7.18
CA LEU A 229 -10.95 -16.27 -8.17
C LEU A 229 -10.30 -17.64 -7.91
N TRP A 230 -11.09 -18.71 -8.00
CA TRP A 230 -10.70 -20.10 -7.72
C TRP A 230 -10.25 -20.38 -6.28
N GLN A 231 -10.44 -19.46 -5.32
CA GLN A 231 -9.87 -19.52 -3.95
C GLN A 231 -8.33 -19.53 -3.94
N LEU A 232 -7.71 -19.01 -5.00
CA LEU A 232 -6.25 -18.94 -5.17
C LEU A 232 -5.72 -17.50 -4.99
N GLY A 233 -6.57 -16.54 -4.62
CA GLY A 233 -6.19 -15.13 -4.54
C GLY A 233 -5.98 -14.48 -5.91
N HIS A 234 -6.42 -15.11 -7.00
CA HIS A 234 -6.34 -14.54 -8.33
C HIS A 234 -7.38 -13.44 -8.50
N THR A 235 -7.03 -12.40 -9.25
CA THR A 235 -7.93 -11.28 -9.54
C THR A 235 -8.15 -11.16 -11.04
N ILE A 236 -9.42 -11.04 -11.45
CA ILE A 236 -9.79 -10.66 -12.81
C ILE A 236 -10.44 -9.29 -12.78
N SER A 237 -10.09 -8.43 -13.74
CA SER A 237 -10.67 -7.09 -13.87
C SER A 237 -11.00 -6.79 -15.32
N ALA A 238 -12.16 -6.17 -15.55
CA ALA A 238 -12.59 -5.66 -16.84
C ALA A 238 -12.89 -4.17 -16.74
N THR A 239 -12.40 -3.39 -17.69
CA THR A 239 -12.64 -1.94 -17.80
C THR A 239 -13.22 -1.63 -19.16
N TYR A 240 -14.27 -0.80 -19.19
CA TYR A 240 -14.88 -0.25 -20.38
C TYR A 240 -14.85 1.27 -20.32
N ILE A 241 -14.27 1.91 -21.34
CA ILE A 241 -14.23 3.38 -21.49
C ILE A 241 -14.97 3.75 -22.77
N VAL A 242 -15.86 4.72 -22.68
CA VAL A 242 -16.63 5.18 -23.82
C VAL A 242 -16.92 6.67 -23.74
N ALA A 243 -16.97 7.34 -24.90
CA ALA A 243 -17.60 8.63 -25.05
C ALA A 243 -19.09 8.41 -25.34
N PRO A 244 -20.02 8.74 -24.42
CA PRO A 244 -21.45 8.41 -24.61
C PRO A 244 -22.10 9.06 -25.83
N ALA A 245 -21.63 10.26 -26.21
CA ALA A 245 -22.15 11.01 -27.35
C ALA A 245 -21.72 10.42 -28.70
N ASP A 246 -20.53 9.82 -28.77
CA ASP A 246 -20.03 9.12 -29.95
C ASP A 246 -19.06 8.00 -29.54
N ARG A 247 -19.57 6.78 -29.44
CA ARG A 247 -18.76 5.60 -29.10
C ARG A 247 -17.71 5.26 -30.18
N HIS A 248 -17.92 5.69 -31.43
CA HIS A 248 -16.93 5.46 -32.49
C HIS A 248 -15.70 6.36 -32.35
N ALA A 249 -15.85 7.52 -31.71
CA ALA A 249 -14.74 8.41 -31.41
C ALA A 249 -13.88 7.90 -30.23
N THR A 250 -14.52 7.25 -29.24
CA THR A 250 -13.79 6.69 -28.09
C THR A 250 -14.50 5.47 -27.53
N GLU A 251 -13.87 4.32 -27.70
CA GLU A 251 -14.31 3.06 -27.10
C GLU A 251 -13.08 2.19 -26.78
N VAL A 252 -12.91 1.82 -25.50
CA VAL A 252 -11.81 0.97 -25.05
C VAL A 252 -12.35 -0.16 -24.19
N TYR A 253 -11.92 -1.37 -24.51
CA TYR A 253 -12.11 -2.56 -23.70
C TYR A 253 -10.76 -2.99 -23.14
N ALA A 254 -10.68 -3.22 -21.85
CA ALA A 254 -9.47 -3.78 -21.23
C ALA A 254 -9.83 -4.91 -20.28
N LEU A 255 -9.00 -5.93 -20.26
CA LEU A 255 -9.10 -7.09 -19.39
C LEU A 255 -7.74 -7.32 -18.74
N SER A 256 -7.73 -7.63 -17.45
CA SER A 256 -6.52 -8.05 -16.75
C SER A 256 -6.77 -9.25 -15.86
N TYR A 257 -5.75 -10.08 -15.71
CA TYR A 257 -5.76 -11.26 -14.85
C TYR A 257 -4.46 -11.33 -14.08
N LEU A 258 -4.55 -11.15 -12.76
CA LEU A 258 -3.43 -11.24 -11.82
C LEU A 258 -3.46 -12.59 -11.13
N ALA A 259 -2.37 -13.32 -11.23
CA ALA A 259 -2.15 -14.61 -10.58
C ALA A 259 -0.95 -14.52 -9.63
N PRO A 260 -1.13 -14.42 -8.31
CA PRO A 260 -0.07 -14.70 -7.35
C PRO A 260 0.38 -16.16 -7.49
N LEU A 261 1.66 -16.38 -7.80
CA LEU A 261 2.23 -17.74 -7.93
C LEU A 261 2.72 -18.27 -6.58
N ASN A 262 3.26 -17.37 -5.76
CA ASN A 262 3.68 -17.59 -4.39
C ASN A 262 3.79 -16.26 -3.64
N THR A 263 4.41 -16.24 -2.46
CA THR A 263 4.57 -15.02 -1.65
C THR A 263 5.35 -13.90 -2.33
N ASP A 264 6.26 -14.24 -3.23
CA ASP A 264 7.19 -13.29 -3.84
C ASP A 264 6.89 -13.03 -5.33
N TRP A 265 6.32 -14.00 -6.04
CA TRP A 265 6.09 -13.92 -7.47
C TRP A 265 4.61 -13.82 -7.84
N SER A 266 4.31 -12.92 -8.74
CA SER A 266 3.00 -12.81 -9.39
C SER A 266 3.14 -12.68 -10.90
N LEU A 267 2.12 -13.11 -11.62
CA LEU A 267 2.00 -13.01 -13.06
C LEU A 267 0.76 -12.17 -13.40
N LEU A 268 0.93 -11.16 -14.25
CA LEU A 268 -0.14 -10.31 -14.76
C LEU A 268 -0.27 -10.51 -16.26
N GLY A 269 -1.39 -11.06 -16.69
CA GLY A 269 -1.84 -11.02 -18.08
C GLY A 269 -2.77 -9.84 -18.30
N SER A 270 -2.58 -9.07 -19.38
CA SER A 270 -3.51 -7.98 -19.74
C SER A 270 -3.73 -7.92 -21.25
N ALA A 271 -4.92 -7.46 -21.62
CA ALA A 271 -5.28 -7.23 -23.02
C ALA A 271 -6.16 -6.00 -23.10
N TYR A 272 -5.98 -5.20 -24.14
CA TYR A 272 -6.91 -4.11 -24.45
C TYR A 272 -7.12 -3.97 -25.97
N LYS A 273 -8.26 -3.37 -26.30
CA LYS A 273 -8.59 -2.89 -27.64
C LYS A 273 -9.12 -1.47 -27.56
N SER A 274 -8.57 -0.57 -28.35
CA SER A 274 -8.93 0.85 -28.40
C SER A 274 -9.25 1.25 -29.84
N ASN A 275 -10.27 2.09 -29.99
CA ASN A 275 -10.56 2.78 -31.27
C ASN A 275 -10.30 4.29 -31.17
N SER A 276 -9.65 4.75 -30.11
CA SER A 276 -9.38 6.16 -29.83
C SER A 276 -7.91 6.50 -29.99
N ASN A 277 -7.62 7.76 -30.27
CA ASN A 277 -6.26 8.26 -30.44
C ASN A 277 -5.55 8.59 -29.12
N ALA A 278 -6.30 8.81 -28.03
CA ALA A 278 -5.71 9.03 -26.71
C ALA A 278 -6.69 8.57 -25.62
N ASN A 279 -6.23 7.70 -24.73
CA ASN A 279 -6.97 7.26 -23.56
C ASN A 279 -5.99 6.98 -22.41
N THR A 280 -6.43 7.23 -21.17
CA THR A 280 -5.71 6.83 -19.97
C THR A 280 -6.31 5.55 -19.42
N LEU A 281 -5.51 4.50 -19.32
CA LEU A 281 -5.91 3.21 -18.78
C LEU A 281 -4.97 2.85 -17.62
N GLY A 282 -5.49 2.88 -16.39
CA GLY A 282 -4.72 2.50 -15.21
C GLY A 282 -3.41 3.27 -15.03
N GLY A 283 -3.39 4.57 -15.42
CA GLY A 283 -2.19 5.41 -15.39
C GLY A 283 -1.33 5.35 -16.65
N THR A 284 -1.70 4.54 -17.66
CA THR A 284 -0.99 4.46 -18.94
C THR A 284 -1.81 5.14 -20.04
N THR A 285 -1.21 6.06 -20.75
CA THR A 285 -1.85 6.68 -21.93
C THR A 285 -1.77 5.74 -23.12
N VAL A 286 -2.93 5.40 -23.70
CA VAL A 286 -3.03 4.61 -24.92
C VAL A 286 -3.15 5.57 -26.09
N LEU A 287 -2.13 5.66 -26.92
CA LEU A 287 -2.12 6.50 -28.12
C LEU A 287 -2.36 5.64 -29.36
N GLY A 288 -3.53 5.81 -29.99
CA GLY A 288 -3.85 5.19 -31.26
C GLY A 288 -4.92 4.09 -31.22
N LYS A 289 -5.45 3.80 -32.41
CA LYS A 289 -6.39 2.68 -32.65
C LYS A 289 -5.60 1.39 -32.73
N GLY A 290 -6.02 0.39 -31.95
CA GLY A 290 -5.31 -0.88 -31.98
C GLY A 290 -5.64 -1.79 -30.81
N ASN A 291 -4.82 -2.80 -30.64
CA ASN A 291 -4.90 -3.73 -29.53
C ASN A 291 -3.53 -4.12 -29.01
N ALA A 292 -3.48 -4.48 -27.74
CA ALA A 292 -2.29 -5.07 -27.15
C ALA A 292 -2.64 -6.22 -26.23
N VAL A 293 -1.71 -7.17 -26.14
CA VAL A 293 -1.70 -8.24 -25.16
C VAL A 293 -0.34 -8.24 -24.48
N SER A 294 -0.32 -8.29 -23.17
CA SER A 294 0.90 -8.22 -22.37
C SER A 294 0.93 -9.33 -21.32
N LEU A 295 2.13 -9.80 -21.03
CA LEU A 295 2.41 -10.72 -19.93
C LEU A 295 3.57 -10.14 -19.12
N GLN A 296 3.37 -10.00 -17.82
CA GLN A 296 4.35 -9.43 -16.90
C GLN A 296 4.55 -10.33 -15.69
N ALA A 297 5.78 -10.67 -15.38
CA ALA A 297 6.17 -11.35 -14.16
C ALA A 297 6.76 -10.32 -13.17
N THR A 298 6.24 -10.31 -11.94
CA THR A 298 6.69 -9.40 -10.88
C THR A 298 7.25 -10.21 -9.72
N LYS A 299 8.42 -9.80 -9.25
CA LYS A 299 9.05 -10.33 -8.03
C LYS A 299 9.04 -9.27 -6.95
N GLN A 300 8.41 -9.57 -5.82
CA GLN A 300 8.54 -8.79 -4.60
C GLN A 300 9.93 -8.99 -4.00
N LEU A 301 10.64 -7.92 -3.70
CA LEU A 301 11.93 -7.95 -3.03
C LEU A 301 11.75 -7.79 -1.52
N PRO A 302 12.76 -8.16 -0.70
CA PRO A 302 12.70 -7.96 0.74
C PRO A 302 12.44 -6.51 1.12
N VAL A 303 11.64 -6.30 2.17
CA VAL A 303 11.39 -4.97 2.76
C VAL A 303 12.67 -4.45 3.40
N LEU A 304 13.06 -3.22 3.09
CA LEU A 304 14.24 -2.56 3.67
C LEU A 304 13.79 -1.55 4.74
N GLY A 305 14.50 -1.53 5.87
CA GLY A 305 14.26 -0.57 6.96
C GLY A 305 12.86 -0.62 7.58
N GLY A 306 12.05 -1.65 7.27
CA GLY A 306 10.70 -1.85 7.80
C GLY A 306 9.59 -1.04 7.12
N ASP A 307 9.92 0.01 6.36
CA ASP A 307 8.97 0.95 5.74
C ASP A 307 9.14 1.13 4.22
N TYR A 308 10.16 0.48 3.63
CA TYR A 308 10.42 0.54 2.20
C TYR A 308 10.14 -0.80 1.52
N THR A 309 9.08 -0.83 0.72
CA THR A 309 8.72 -1.97 -0.14
C THR A 309 9.24 -1.77 -1.54
N GLN A 310 9.65 -2.85 -2.19
CA GLN A 310 10.26 -2.80 -3.51
C GLN A 310 9.91 -4.02 -4.35
N MET A 311 9.82 -3.84 -5.66
CA MET A 311 9.55 -4.92 -6.60
C MET A 311 10.27 -4.68 -7.92
N VAL A 312 10.57 -5.78 -8.61
CA VAL A 312 11.04 -5.78 -9.99
C VAL A 312 10.04 -6.51 -10.88
N SER A 313 9.84 -6.02 -12.09
CA SER A 313 8.96 -6.67 -13.05
C SER A 313 9.62 -6.79 -14.41
N PHE A 314 9.28 -7.87 -15.13
CA PHE A 314 9.72 -8.11 -16.49
C PHE A 314 8.49 -8.42 -17.34
N GLY A 315 8.37 -7.78 -18.47
CA GLY A 315 7.21 -7.89 -19.34
C GLY A 315 7.56 -8.12 -20.80
N ILE A 316 6.64 -8.75 -21.49
CA ILE A 316 6.61 -8.82 -22.96
C ILE A 316 5.21 -8.45 -23.41
N SER A 317 5.12 -7.69 -24.48
CA SER A 317 3.84 -7.29 -25.07
C SER A 317 3.82 -7.58 -26.57
N ARG A 318 2.64 -7.88 -27.10
CA ARG A 318 2.35 -7.79 -28.51
C ARG A 318 1.44 -6.58 -28.70
N LYS A 319 1.90 -5.58 -29.46
CA LYS A 319 1.13 -4.38 -29.78
C LYS A 319 0.82 -4.36 -31.28
N HIS A 320 -0.42 -4.04 -31.62
CA HIS A 320 -0.86 -3.85 -33.00
C HIS A 320 -1.66 -2.57 -33.08
N PHE A 321 -1.16 -1.59 -33.83
CA PHE A 321 -1.81 -0.30 -34.02
C PHE A 321 -2.07 -0.01 -35.50
N GLU A 322 -3.20 0.62 -35.77
CA GLU A 322 -3.60 1.13 -37.06
C GLU A 322 -3.50 2.65 -37.01
N GLN A 323 -2.58 3.23 -37.77
CA GLN A 323 -2.45 4.66 -37.91
C GLN A 323 -2.79 5.06 -39.35
N ASN A 324 -3.63 6.07 -39.51
CA ASN A 324 -3.92 6.68 -40.78
C ASN A 324 -3.01 7.91 -40.94
N ILE A 325 -2.19 7.90 -41.98
CA ILE A 325 -1.32 9.02 -42.31
C ILE A 325 -1.90 9.70 -43.56
N THR A 326 -2.24 10.97 -43.44
CA THR A 326 -2.71 11.75 -44.60
C THR A 326 -1.54 12.54 -45.21
N LEU A 327 -1.15 12.16 -46.38
CA LEU A 327 -0.11 12.84 -47.14
C LEU A 327 -0.67 13.30 -48.49
N GLY A 328 -0.62 14.62 -48.77
CA GLY A 328 -1.08 15.17 -50.06
C GLY A 328 -2.55 14.87 -50.38
N GLY A 329 -3.43 14.74 -49.35
CA GLY A 329 -4.86 14.42 -49.50
C GLY A 329 -5.17 12.92 -49.65
N GLN A 330 -4.17 12.05 -49.65
CA GLN A 330 -4.35 10.60 -49.64
C GLN A 330 -4.12 10.07 -48.20
N THR A 331 -5.05 9.26 -47.72
CA THR A 331 -4.93 8.57 -46.43
C THR A 331 -4.30 7.20 -46.65
N LEU A 332 -3.10 7.03 -46.13
CA LEU A 332 -2.35 5.76 -46.14
C LEU A 332 -2.58 5.06 -44.78
N GLN A 333 -3.02 3.82 -44.84
CA GLN A 333 -3.07 2.97 -43.63
C GLN A 333 -1.66 2.38 -43.42
N ALA A 334 -1.11 2.58 -42.23
CA ALA A 334 0.18 2.05 -41.85
C ALA A 334 0.04 1.17 -40.58
N PRO A 335 -0.53 -0.06 -40.71
CA PRO A 335 -0.64 -0.95 -39.58
C PRO A 335 0.75 -1.41 -39.12
N LEU A 336 0.95 -1.44 -37.79
CA LEU A 336 2.21 -1.83 -37.18
C LEU A 336 1.98 -2.89 -36.10
N THR A 337 2.74 -3.98 -36.17
CA THR A 337 2.77 -5.00 -35.13
C THR A 337 4.20 -5.14 -34.63
N TYR A 338 4.40 -5.03 -33.30
CA TYR A 338 5.71 -5.15 -32.67
C TYR A 338 5.63 -5.75 -31.29
N TYR A 339 6.78 -6.13 -30.73
CA TYR A 339 6.89 -6.89 -29.52
C TYR A 339 7.90 -6.23 -28.56
N PRO A 340 7.49 -5.21 -27.78
CA PRO A 340 8.39 -4.60 -26.83
C PRO A 340 8.56 -5.47 -25.59
N LEU A 341 9.80 -5.49 -25.08
CA LEU A 341 10.16 -6.02 -23.78
C LEU A 341 10.20 -4.87 -22.78
N SER A 342 9.85 -5.11 -21.54
CA SER A 342 9.94 -4.13 -20.47
C SER A 342 10.62 -4.71 -19.24
N ALA A 343 11.38 -3.87 -18.54
CA ALA A 343 11.92 -4.16 -17.22
C ALA A 343 11.65 -2.96 -16.32
N SER A 344 11.06 -3.18 -15.13
CA SER A 344 10.76 -2.09 -14.22
C SER A 344 11.20 -2.38 -12.79
N TYR A 345 11.55 -1.31 -12.09
CA TYR A 345 11.78 -1.30 -10.65
C TYR A 345 10.82 -0.30 -10.01
N THR A 346 10.05 -0.78 -9.03
CA THR A 346 9.12 0.05 -8.26
C THR A 346 9.54 0.05 -6.80
N GLY A 347 9.62 1.24 -6.21
CA GLY A 347 9.87 1.43 -4.79
C GLY A 347 8.79 2.28 -4.14
N GLN A 348 8.38 1.90 -2.93
CA GLN A 348 7.43 2.65 -2.12
C GLN A 348 7.91 2.73 -0.68
N ARG A 349 7.89 3.93 -0.13
CA ARG A 349 8.15 4.19 1.27
C ARG A 349 6.94 4.86 1.92
N THR A 350 6.48 4.29 3.04
CA THR A 350 5.36 4.83 3.82
C THR A 350 5.86 5.15 5.22
N GLY A 351 6.06 6.45 5.50
CA GLY A 351 6.37 6.95 6.84
C GLY A 351 5.12 7.52 7.51
N ASP A 352 5.26 7.98 8.78
CA ASP A 352 4.14 8.48 9.60
C ASP A 352 3.36 9.64 8.95
N LYS A 353 4.04 10.52 8.21
CA LYS A 353 3.46 11.73 7.61
C LYS A 353 3.76 11.88 6.12
N SER A 354 4.39 10.90 5.50
CA SER A 354 4.75 10.99 4.08
C SER A 354 4.70 9.64 3.40
N THR A 355 4.27 9.66 2.15
CA THR A 355 4.34 8.51 1.25
C THR A 355 5.13 8.92 0.02
N THR A 356 6.09 8.10 -0.35
CA THR A 356 6.89 8.25 -1.58
C THR A 356 6.74 7.00 -2.40
N ASN A 357 6.48 7.14 -3.67
CA ASN A 357 6.49 6.04 -4.63
C ASN A 357 7.24 6.46 -5.90
N PHE A 358 7.96 5.53 -6.50
CA PHE A 358 8.53 5.75 -7.81
C PHE A 358 8.59 4.43 -8.59
N THR A 359 8.53 4.56 -9.90
CA THR A 359 8.69 3.44 -10.84
C THR A 359 9.62 3.88 -11.95
N LEU A 360 10.67 3.10 -12.18
CA LEU A 360 11.57 3.26 -13.31
C LEU A 360 11.37 2.09 -14.26
N THR A 361 11.00 2.37 -15.51
CA THR A 361 10.72 1.36 -16.53
C THR A 361 11.60 1.59 -17.74
N GLY A 362 12.31 0.57 -18.18
CA GLY A 362 12.97 0.53 -19.48
C GLY A 362 12.13 -0.30 -20.46
N ASN A 363 11.83 0.25 -21.64
CA ASN A 363 11.18 -0.46 -22.73
C ASN A 363 12.17 -0.65 -23.89
N PHE A 364 12.09 -1.82 -24.54
CA PHE A 364 13.03 -2.20 -25.59
C PHE A 364 12.26 -2.85 -26.73
N GLY A 365 12.31 -2.24 -27.91
CA GLY A 365 11.79 -2.84 -29.13
C GLY A 365 12.58 -4.09 -29.51
N TRP A 366 11.90 -5.20 -29.80
CA TRP A 366 12.56 -6.45 -30.18
C TRP A 366 12.85 -6.45 -31.67
N ARG A 367 14.12 -6.20 -32.02
CA ARG A 367 14.60 -6.08 -33.40
C ARG A 367 14.27 -7.30 -34.25
N GLY A 368 13.70 -7.07 -35.42
CA GLY A 368 13.43 -8.11 -36.44
C GLY A 368 12.23 -9.01 -36.09
N VAL A 369 11.47 -8.67 -35.04
CA VAL A 369 10.26 -9.40 -34.66
C VAL A 369 9.03 -8.51 -34.87
N GLY A 370 8.19 -8.86 -35.84
CA GLY A 370 7.02 -8.08 -36.23
C GLY A 370 7.21 -7.28 -37.51
N SER A 371 6.72 -6.04 -37.51
CA SER A 371 6.83 -5.14 -38.67
C SER A 371 8.26 -4.69 -38.92
N SER A 372 8.59 -4.43 -40.19
CA SER A 372 9.93 -4.00 -40.60
C SER A 372 10.27 -2.58 -40.17
N ASN A 373 11.56 -2.23 -40.15
CA ASN A 373 12.02 -0.86 -39.92
C ASN A 373 11.38 0.16 -40.90
N GLN A 374 11.14 -0.23 -42.14
CA GLN A 374 10.43 0.63 -43.09
C GLN A 374 9.00 0.93 -42.67
N ALA A 375 8.32 -0.03 -42.02
CA ALA A 375 6.97 0.19 -41.50
C ALA A 375 6.99 1.17 -40.31
N PHE A 376 8.03 1.12 -39.45
CA PHE A 376 8.25 2.12 -38.40
C PHE A 376 8.55 3.51 -38.97
N ASP A 377 9.46 3.59 -39.92
CA ASP A 377 9.83 4.85 -40.61
C ASP A 377 8.63 5.47 -41.36
N ASN A 378 7.75 4.65 -41.93
CA ASN A 378 6.52 5.11 -42.56
C ASN A 378 5.53 5.72 -41.53
N GLN A 379 5.52 5.26 -40.28
CA GLN A 379 4.69 5.88 -39.23
C GLN A 379 5.34 7.13 -38.63
N ARG A 380 6.65 7.12 -38.47
CA ARG A 380 7.40 8.23 -37.91
C ARG A 380 8.82 8.26 -38.54
N TYR A 381 9.17 9.37 -39.11
CA TYR A 381 10.48 9.56 -39.74
C TYR A 381 11.64 9.13 -38.84
N ASN A 382 12.53 8.30 -39.33
CA ASN A 382 13.67 7.69 -38.64
C ASN A 382 13.31 6.76 -37.45
N ALA A 383 12.06 6.44 -37.20
CA ALA A 383 11.70 5.45 -36.17
C ALA A 383 12.11 4.04 -36.60
N ARG A 384 12.52 3.21 -35.64
CA ARG A 384 13.00 1.84 -35.87
C ARG A 384 12.39 0.88 -34.86
N ASP A 385 12.40 -0.41 -35.20
CA ASP A 385 11.87 -1.49 -34.37
C ASP A 385 12.69 -1.80 -33.13
N ASN A 386 13.94 -1.32 -33.03
CA ASN A 386 14.90 -1.55 -31.95
C ASN A 386 15.05 -0.34 -31.00
N PHE A 387 13.97 0.41 -30.79
CA PHE A 387 13.98 1.55 -29.87
C PHE A 387 14.28 1.13 -28.43
N ALA A 388 14.85 2.05 -27.67
CA ALA A 388 14.96 1.95 -26.22
C ALA A 388 14.51 3.26 -25.60
N ASP A 389 13.65 3.17 -24.58
CA ASP A 389 13.26 4.31 -23.76
C ASP A 389 13.32 3.99 -22.28
N LEU A 390 13.52 5.02 -21.49
CA LEU A 390 13.50 4.98 -20.05
C LEU A 390 12.40 5.91 -19.54
N HIS A 391 11.45 5.37 -18.79
CA HIS A 391 10.32 6.09 -18.21
C HIS A 391 10.42 6.10 -16.70
N LEU A 392 10.25 7.28 -16.09
CA LEU A 392 10.23 7.48 -14.64
C LEU A 392 8.88 8.06 -14.21
N ASP A 393 8.24 7.44 -13.24
CA ASP A 393 7.12 8.01 -12.50
C ASP A 393 7.51 8.21 -11.04
N PHE A 394 7.17 9.35 -10.47
CA PHE A 394 7.45 9.72 -9.10
C PHE A 394 6.22 10.36 -8.45
N GLY A 395 5.89 9.92 -7.25
CA GLY A 395 4.84 10.50 -6.41
C GLY A 395 5.34 10.72 -4.99
N TYR A 396 5.01 11.88 -4.43
CA TYR A 396 5.32 12.23 -3.05
C TYR A 396 4.16 12.99 -2.43
N VAL A 397 3.69 12.51 -1.28
CA VAL A 397 2.67 13.20 -0.48
C VAL A 397 3.22 13.36 0.92
N ARG A 398 3.11 14.57 1.47
CA ARG A 398 3.50 14.87 2.86
C ARG A 398 2.41 15.67 3.56
N SER A 399 1.98 15.17 4.72
CA SER A 399 1.08 15.87 5.64
C SER A 399 1.86 16.70 6.65
N PHE A 400 1.33 17.87 6.96
CA PHE A 400 1.88 18.84 7.92
C PHE A 400 0.96 19.00 9.13
N ALA A 401 1.38 19.81 10.10
CA ALA A 401 0.54 20.18 11.22
C ALA A 401 -0.75 20.87 10.74
N GLY A 402 -1.88 20.54 11.37
CA GLY A 402 -3.19 21.07 10.97
C GLY A 402 -3.80 20.38 9.75
N ASP A 403 -3.31 19.17 9.38
CA ASP A 403 -3.82 18.34 8.28
C ASP A 403 -3.72 18.95 6.86
N PHE A 404 -2.86 19.97 6.69
CA PHE A 404 -2.44 20.40 5.35
C PHE A 404 -1.55 19.34 4.71
N ALA A 405 -1.61 19.19 3.39
CA ALA A 405 -0.73 18.29 2.67
C ALA A 405 -0.19 18.92 1.40
N VAL A 406 1.04 18.54 1.05
CA VAL A 406 1.63 18.81 -0.26
C VAL A 406 1.74 17.49 -1.00
N ALA A 407 1.18 17.46 -2.21
CA ALA A 407 1.34 16.35 -3.15
C ALA A 407 2.18 16.82 -4.34
N THR A 408 3.18 16.02 -4.70
CA THR A 408 4.04 16.25 -5.86
C THR A 408 3.98 15.01 -6.76
N ARG A 409 3.79 15.22 -8.04
CA ARG A 409 3.89 14.18 -9.08
C ARG A 409 4.90 14.63 -10.11
N ALA A 410 5.71 13.70 -10.60
CA ALA A 410 6.61 13.93 -11.71
C ALA A 410 6.65 12.68 -12.58
N SER A 411 6.74 12.88 -13.88
CA SER A 411 6.94 11.81 -14.86
C SER A 411 7.92 12.29 -15.93
N ALA A 412 8.79 11.39 -16.41
CA ALA A 412 9.77 11.74 -17.42
C ALA A 412 10.04 10.55 -18.35
N GLN A 413 10.32 10.84 -19.60
CA GLN A 413 10.75 9.85 -20.61
C GLN A 413 11.98 10.35 -21.35
N ALA A 414 12.92 9.43 -21.57
CA ALA A 414 14.07 9.63 -22.43
C ALA A 414 14.19 8.45 -23.41
N SER A 415 14.28 8.74 -24.69
CA SER A 415 14.45 7.77 -25.77
C SER A 415 15.76 7.98 -26.50
N ASP A 416 16.31 6.91 -27.07
CA ASP A 416 17.55 6.92 -27.88
C ASP A 416 17.30 7.30 -29.33
N GLN A 417 16.02 7.29 -29.79
CA GLN A 417 15.66 7.54 -31.20
C GLN A 417 14.21 8.03 -31.32
N PRO A 418 13.75 8.48 -32.50
CA PRO A 418 12.36 8.81 -32.74
C PRO A 418 11.44 7.63 -32.45
N LEU A 419 10.36 7.89 -31.70
CA LEU A 419 9.35 6.90 -31.34
C LEU A 419 8.10 7.05 -32.20
N ILE A 420 7.45 5.92 -32.50
CA ILE A 420 6.09 5.91 -33.04
C ILE A 420 5.11 6.48 -32.00
N SER A 421 3.98 7.04 -32.46
CA SER A 421 3.04 7.76 -31.59
C SER A 421 2.58 6.94 -30.37
N SER A 422 2.44 5.62 -30.51
CA SER A 422 2.03 4.73 -29.42
C SER A 422 3.09 4.52 -28.31
N GLU A 423 4.32 4.95 -28.54
CA GLU A 423 5.42 4.90 -27.55
C GLU A 423 5.88 6.31 -27.14
N GLN A 424 5.31 7.38 -27.72
CA GLN A 424 5.63 8.75 -27.35
C GLN A 424 5.08 9.11 -25.98
N PHE A 425 5.79 9.99 -25.30
CA PHE A 425 5.41 10.59 -24.04
C PHE A 425 4.38 11.70 -24.28
N ALA A 426 3.22 11.60 -23.62
CA ALA A 426 2.11 12.52 -23.80
C ALA A 426 1.94 13.44 -22.59
N ALA A 427 1.59 14.69 -22.84
CA ALA A 427 1.24 15.67 -21.81
C ALA A 427 -0.06 16.39 -22.18
N GLY A 428 -0.83 16.75 -21.14
CA GLY A 428 -2.19 17.31 -21.20
C GLY A 428 -3.22 16.36 -20.64
N GLY A 429 -4.31 16.89 -20.12
CA GLY A 429 -5.39 16.16 -19.45
C GLY A 429 -5.32 16.18 -17.94
N MET A 430 -6.36 15.68 -17.28
CA MET A 430 -6.54 15.73 -15.83
C MET A 430 -5.43 15.02 -15.05
N SER A 431 -4.83 13.99 -15.63
CA SER A 431 -3.80 13.19 -14.96
C SER A 431 -2.39 13.78 -15.06
N THR A 432 -2.13 14.72 -15.98
CA THR A 432 -0.80 15.26 -16.27
C THR A 432 -0.71 16.78 -16.10
N VAL A 433 -1.14 17.55 -17.11
CA VAL A 433 -1.17 19.03 -17.08
C VAL A 433 -2.62 19.47 -17.25
N ARG A 434 -3.27 19.80 -16.14
CA ARG A 434 -4.69 20.19 -16.10
C ARG A 434 -4.92 21.51 -16.87
N GLY A 435 -6.10 21.64 -17.49
CA GLY A 435 -6.45 22.79 -18.32
C GLY A 435 -6.06 22.66 -19.79
N TYR A 436 -5.35 21.58 -20.17
CA TYR A 436 -5.10 21.18 -21.54
C TYR A 436 -5.88 19.90 -21.88
N LEU A 437 -6.15 19.68 -23.16
CA LEU A 437 -6.79 18.45 -23.61
C LEU A 437 -5.91 17.22 -23.31
N SER A 438 -6.53 16.06 -23.16
CA SER A 438 -5.81 14.80 -22.96
C SER A 438 -4.89 14.51 -24.14
N ALA A 439 -3.59 14.25 -23.88
CA ALA A 439 -2.54 14.14 -24.87
C ALA A 439 -2.47 15.34 -25.85
N GLU A 440 -2.54 16.54 -25.33
CA GLU A 440 -2.43 17.80 -26.05
C GLU A 440 -1.19 17.84 -26.93
N ASP A 441 -0.04 17.49 -26.34
CA ASP A 441 1.25 17.37 -26.99
C ASP A 441 1.87 16.01 -26.70
N THR A 442 2.55 15.43 -27.71
CA THR A 442 3.29 14.17 -27.59
C THR A 442 4.70 14.32 -28.16
N ALA A 443 5.69 13.68 -27.57
CA ALA A 443 7.06 13.68 -28.05
C ALA A 443 7.87 12.47 -27.58
N ASP A 444 9.08 12.30 -28.11
CA ASP A 444 9.96 11.18 -27.78
C ASP A 444 10.56 11.33 -26.37
N ASN A 445 10.91 12.55 -26.00
CA ASN A 445 11.48 12.91 -24.71
C ASN A 445 10.59 13.94 -23.99
N GLY A 446 10.51 13.86 -22.68
CA GLY A 446 9.75 14.84 -21.92
C GLY A 446 9.84 14.68 -20.43
N ALA A 447 9.35 15.70 -19.74
CA ALA A 447 9.16 15.70 -18.31
C ALA A 447 7.89 16.48 -17.96
N ILE A 448 7.13 15.95 -17.01
CA ILE A 448 5.93 16.55 -16.42
C ILE A 448 6.18 16.70 -14.93
N ALA A 449 5.74 17.79 -14.34
CA ALA A 449 5.74 18.00 -12.89
C ALA A 449 4.45 18.68 -12.45
N SER A 450 3.91 18.23 -11.33
CA SER A 450 2.73 18.77 -10.68
C SER A 450 2.99 18.95 -9.19
N VAL A 451 2.65 20.11 -8.66
CA VAL A 451 2.69 20.40 -7.22
C VAL A 451 1.32 20.89 -6.79
N GLU A 452 0.79 20.29 -5.75
CA GLU A 452 -0.55 20.56 -5.23
C GLU A 452 -0.50 20.75 -3.72
N LEU A 453 -1.08 21.86 -3.23
CA LEU A 453 -1.29 22.13 -1.82
C LEU A 453 -2.76 21.86 -1.48
N ARG A 454 -2.98 20.96 -0.53
CA ARG A 454 -4.30 20.53 -0.04
C ARG A 454 -4.60 21.12 1.33
N THR A 455 -5.83 21.59 1.52
CA THR A 455 -6.31 22.04 2.82
C THR A 455 -6.63 20.87 3.74
N PRO A 456 -6.82 21.13 5.04
CA PRO A 456 -7.49 20.19 5.93
C PRO A 456 -8.88 19.82 5.42
N SER A 457 -9.35 18.64 5.80
CA SER A 457 -10.71 18.21 5.48
C SER A 457 -11.74 19.01 6.27
N ILE A 458 -12.78 19.49 5.59
CA ILE A 458 -13.91 20.17 6.21
C ILE A 458 -15.07 19.23 6.56
N HIS A 459 -14.89 17.91 6.44
CA HIS A 459 -15.93 16.91 6.67
C HIS A 459 -16.65 17.10 8.03
N ALA A 460 -15.92 17.50 9.07
CA ALA A 460 -16.48 17.72 10.40
C ALA A 460 -17.57 18.82 10.43
N TRP A 461 -17.59 19.75 9.46
CA TRP A 461 -18.61 20.80 9.35
C TRP A 461 -19.81 20.35 8.51
N LEU A 462 -19.64 19.36 7.66
CA LEU A 462 -20.65 18.90 6.70
C LEU A 462 -21.53 17.78 7.26
N GLY A 463 -21.14 17.15 8.37
CA GLY A 463 -21.89 16.06 9.00
C GLY A 463 -21.48 14.67 8.48
N SER A 464 -22.24 13.64 8.87
CA SER A 464 -21.87 12.24 8.66
C SER A 464 -21.92 11.75 7.21
N PHE A 465 -22.51 12.50 6.28
CA PHE A 465 -22.55 12.11 4.86
C PHE A 465 -21.21 12.34 4.16
N ALA A 466 -20.41 13.33 4.61
CA ALA A 466 -19.11 13.66 4.05
C ALA A 466 -18.02 12.90 4.82
N ASN A 467 -17.30 12.02 4.14
CA ASN A 467 -16.19 11.27 4.71
C ASN A 467 -14.86 12.03 4.63
N ASP A 468 -14.65 12.72 3.51
CA ASP A 468 -13.55 13.67 3.31
C ASP A 468 -14.02 14.76 2.33
N TRP A 469 -13.54 15.99 2.54
CA TRP A 469 -13.79 17.11 1.64
C TRP A 469 -12.69 18.14 1.80
N ARG A 470 -11.88 18.31 0.75
CA ARG A 470 -10.70 19.19 0.77
C ARG A 470 -10.71 20.13 -0.42
N PHE A 471 -10.11 21.30 -0.22
CA PHE A 471 -9.77 22.19 -1.32
C PHE A 471 -8.29 22.06 -1.64
N HIS A 472 -7.93 22.40 -2.86
CA HIS A 472 -6.54 22.39 -3.28
C HIS A 472 -6.24 23.48 -4.30
N VAL A 473 -4.97 23.85 -4.37
CA VAL A 473 -4.42 24.71 -5.42
C VAL A 473 -3.25 23.97 -6.05
N PHE A 474 -3.03 24.16 -7.34
CA PHE A 474 -2.00 23.44 -8.04
C PHE A 474 -1.27 24.26 -9.10
N VAL A 475 -0.08 23.79 -9.45
CA VAL A 475 0.70 24.22 -10.61
C VAL A 475 1.20 22.96 -11.32
N ASP A 476 0.89 22.87 -12.61
CA ASP A 476 1.30 21.77 -13.48
C ASP A 476 2.17 22.30 -14.62
N SER A 477 3.22 21.57 -15.00
CA SER A 477 4.11 21.94 -16.08
C SER A 477 4.57 20.71 -16.86
N ALA A 478 4.72 20.85 -18.16
CA ALA A 478 5.37 19.86 -19.01
C ALA A 478 6.33 20.51 -19.99
N ARG A 479 7.40 19.79 -20.30
CA ARG A 479 8.32 20.13 -21.40
C ARG A 479 8.60 18.87 -22.20
N LEU A 480 8.35 18.94 -23.50
CA LEU A 480 8.50 17.81 -24.42
C LEU A 480 9.41 18.19 -25.59
N MET A 481 10.07 17.18 -26.15
CA MET A 481 11.00 17.38 -27.25
C MET A 481 10.98 16.18 -28.22
N LEU A 482 10.77 16.44 -29.48
CA LEU A 482 10.93 15.47 -30.57
C LEU A 482 12.39 15.29 -30.98
N ILE A 483 12.78 14.06 -31.25
CA ILE A 483 14.03 13.70 -31.90
C ILE A 483 13.76 13.73 -33.42
N ASP A 484 14.66 14.27 -34.19
CA ASP A 484 14.55 14.39 -35.66
C ASP A 484 13.18 14.92 -36.13
N PRO A 485 12.73 16.11 -35.68
CA PRO A 485 11.49 16.68 -36.18
C PRO A 485 11.63 17.04 -37.66
N LEU A 486 10.57 16.89 -38.44
CA LEU A 486 10.54 17.37 -39.81
C LEU A 486 10.71 18.90 -39.84
N ALA A 487 11.19 19.43 -40.97
CA ALA A 487 11.54 20.86 -41.11
C ALA A 487 10.40 21.83 -40.75
N GLU A 488 9.14 21.43 -40.98
CA GLU A 488 7.94 22.22 -40.68
C GLU A 488 7.28 21.82 -39.36
N GLN A 489 7.82 20.80 -38.65
CA GLN A 489 7.27 20.29 -37.42
C GLN A 489 7.85 21.02 -36.22
N ARG A 490 6.97 21.42 -35.27
CA ARG A 490 7.42 21.96 -33.98
C ARG A 490 8.13 20.87 -33.19
N GLY A 491 9.41 21.06 -32.89
CA GLY A 491 10.22 20.05 -32.18
C GLY A 491 10.21 20.18 -30.66
N ARG A 492 9.61 21.23 -30.08
CA ARG A 492 9.59 21.47 -28.64
C ARG A 492 8.25 22.03 -28.18
N PHE A 493 7.71 21.49 -27.07
CA PHE A 493 6.46 21.89 -26.50
C PHE A 493 6.65 22.22 -25.02
N THR A 494 5.91 23.18 -24.52
CA THR A 494 5.95 23.55 -23.11
C THR A 494 4.53 23.93 -22.68
N LEU A 495 3.97 23.15 -21.76
CA LEU A 495 2.69 23.40 -21.14
C LEU A 495 2.91 23.91 -19.72
N LEU A 496 2.10 24.83 -19.27
CA LEU A 496 2.11 25.38 -17.92
C LEU A 496 0.69 25.80 -17.56
N SER A 497 0.19 25.33 -16.44
CA SER A 497 -1.12 25.71 -15.92
C SER A 497 -1.10 25.86 -14.40
N THR A 498 -2.10 26.54 -13.89
CA THR A 498 -2.40 26.66 -12.48
C THR A 498 -3.90 26.54 -12.27
N GLY A 499 -4.33 26.22 -11.08
CA GLY A 499 -5.75 26.12 -10.81
C GLY A 499 -6.08 25.90 -9.36
N VAL A 500 -7.37 25.84 -9.12
CA VAL A 500 -7.97 25.57 -7.82
C VAL A 500 -9.01 24.48 -7.98
N GLY A 501 -9.21 23.70 -6.94
CA GLY A 501 -10.21 22.63 -7.01
C GLY A 501 -10.66 22.16 -5.65
N THR A 502 -11.59 21.24 -5.67
CA THR A 502 -12.07 20.54 -4.50
C THR A 502 -12.21 19.06 -4.80
N SER A 503 -11.79 18.23 -3.86
CA SER A 503 -11.99 16.79 -3.88
C SER A 503 -12.86 16.36 -2.71
N PHE A 504 -13.75 15.40 -2.93
CA PHE A 504 -14.65 14.92 -1.89
C PHE A 504 -14.90 13.42 -1.97
N THR A 505 -15.17 12.84 -0.81
CA THR A 505 -15.71 11.49 -0.66
C THR A 505 -16.95 11.58 0.21
N VAL A 506 -18.10 11.12 -0.33
CA VAL A 506 -19.37 11.14 0.38
C VAL A 506 -20.01 9.77 0.37
N PHE A 507 -20.76 9.45 1.44
CA PHE A 507 -21.42 8.16 1.64
C PHE A 507 -20.50 6.93 1.53
N HIS A 508 -19.17 7.10 1.65
CA HIS A 508 -18.13 6.08 1.46
C HIS A 508 -18.03 5.48 0.05
N VAL A 509 -18.92 5.82 -0.86
CA VAL A 509 -19.04 5.22 -2.20
C VAL A 509 -18.89 6.22 -3.34
N LEU A 510 -19.14 7.49 -3.10
CA LEU A 510 -19.07 8.54 -4.13
C LEU A 510 -17.83 9.41 -3.92
N ASN A 511 -16.93 9.40 -4.89
CA ASN A 511 -15.75 10.25 -4.94
C ASN A 511 -15.90 11.26 -6.08
N GLY A 512 -15.45 12.47 -5.89
CA GLY A 512 -15.49 13.46 -6.95
C GLY A 512 -14.39 14.50 -6.81
N ASP A 513 -14.00 15.03 -7.97
CA ASP A 513 -13.08 16.13 -8.13
C ASP A 513 -13.75 17.18 -9.03
N LEU A 514 -13.65 18.43 -8.64
CA LEU A 514 -14.08 19.58 -9.43
C LEU A 514 -12.96 20.62 -9.39
N GLU A 515 -12.43 20.97 -10.56
CA GLU A 515 -11.26 21.81 -10.67
C GLU A 515 -11.47 22.88 -11.74
N TYR A 516 -11.01 24.09 -11.47
CA TYR A 516 -10.86 25.13 -12.49
C TYR A 516 -9.38 25.30 -12.80
N ALA A 517 -8.99 24.91 -14.00
CA ALA A 517 -7.63 24.93 -14.46
C ALA A 517 -7.43 26.05 -15.52
N TYR A 518 -6.34 26.79 -15.37
CA TYR A 518 -6.04 27.98 -16.16
C TYR A 518 -4.71 27.79 -16.88
N PRO A 519 -4.71 27.52 -18.20
CA PRO A 519 -3.49 27.41 -19.00
C PRO A 519 -2.79 28.76 -19.10
N LEU A 520 -1.47 28.76 -18.88
CA LEU A 520 -0.62 29.95 -18.95
C LEU A 520 0.19 30.05 -20.25
N ARG A 521 0.14 29.01 -21.07
CA ARG A 521 0.82 28.95 -22.37
C ARG A 521 -0.08 28.30 -23.42
N ASP A 522 0.15 28.63 -24.69
CA ASP A 522 -0.53 27.98 -25.81
C ASP A 522 -0.02 26.54 -25.96
N GLY A 523 -0.95 25.58 -26.02
CA GLY A 523 -0.75 24.21 -26.51
C GLY A 523 -0.94 24.14 -28.02
N VAL A 524 -1.15 22.95 -28.55
CA VAL A 524 -1.48 22.74 -29.97
C VAL A 524 -2.95 23.06 -30.24
N GLN A 525 -3.83 22.71 -29.33
CA GLN A 525 -5.28 22.93 -29.43
C GLN A 525 -5.77 23.97 -28.40
N THR A 526 -5.23 23.93 -27.19
CA THR A 526 -5.64 24.79 -26.07
C THR A 526 -4.92 26.14 -26.14
N ARG A 527 -5.67 27.24 -26.00
CA ARG A 527 -5.10 28.59 -25.96
C ARG A 527 -4.75 29.01 -24.53
N ALA A 528 -3.69 29.80 -24.41
CA ALA A 528 -3.36 30.45 -23.15
C ALA A 528 -4.52 31.33 -22.67
N HIS A 529 -4.74 31.32 -21.34
CA HIS A 529 -5.77 32.11 -20.66
C HIS A 529 -7.23 31.67 -20.92
N ASP A 530 -7.43 30.55 -21.62
CA ASP A 530 -8.75 29.91 -21.75
C ASP A 530 -8.92 28.86 -20.66
N GLY A 531 -9.58 29.27 -19.57
CA GLY A 531 -9.74 28.43 -18.38
C GLY A 531 -10.79 27.36 -18.57
N HIS A 532 -10.49 26.14 -18.14
CA HIS A 532 -11.36 24.96 -18.25
C HIS A 532 -11.85 24.47 -16.90
N LEU A 533 -13.14 24.15 -16.83
CA LEU A 533 -13.73 23.44 -15.70
C LEU A 533 -13.58 21.94 -15.95
N LEU A 534 -12.87 21.26 -15.06
CA LEU A 534 -12.65 19.83 -15.10
C LEU A 534 -13.45 19.17 -13.98
N PHE A 535 -14.04 18.02 -14.25
CA PHE A 535 -14.70 17.23 -13.23
C PHE A 535 -14.52 15.73 -13.44
N SER A 536 -14.48 15.01 -12.34
CA SER A 536 -14.61 13.55 -12.28
C SER A 536 -15.53 13.19 -11.12
N VAL A 537 -16.48 12.29 -11.37
CA VAL A 537 -17.37 11.72 -10.35
C VAL A 537 -17.38 10.23 -10.51
N LYS A 538 -16.99 9.52 -9.46
CA LYS A 538 -16.87 8.06 -9.43
C LYS A 538 -17.72 7.49 -8.31
N ALA A 539 -18.64 6.60 -8.66
CA ALA A 539 -19.37 5.77 -7.71
C ALA A 539 -18.78 4.36 -7.72
N GLY A 540 -18.51 3.78 -6.54
CA GLY A 540 -17.95 2.43 -6.41
C GLY A 540 -18.49 1.69 -5.20
N LEU A 541 -18.59 0.35 -5.34
CA LEU A 541 -19.01 -0.61 -4.32
C LEU A 541 -17.86 -1.54 -3.99
#